data_df0d09beec18bf23f5e42b3b0a140a89
#
_entry.id   df0d09beec18bf23f5e42b3b0a140a89
#
_cell.length_a   1.000
_cell.length_b   1.000
_cell.length_c   1.000
_cell.angle_alpha   90.00
_cell.angle_beta   90.00
_cell.angle_gamma   90.00
#
_symmetry.space_group_name_H-M   'P 1'
#
loop_
_entity.id
_entity.type
_entity.pdbx_description
1 polymer ?
#
loop_
_entity_poly.entity_id
_entity_poly.type
_entity_poly.pdbx_seq_one_letter_code
_entity_poly.pdbx_strand_id
1 'polypeptide(L)'
;YPDALMQFEQTYPGARVLLMEENYRSTPEILRAADAFIRKNHHRRPKTIHPTRASGAAVRVIYAMDRADQYPWLVNMAASVQEETAVLYRNNDSALPLIDLLDRGGIPYRCRRMDDAFFTHRIVADIRDIIALAHDQTDAEVFLRIYYKVGGGISKKAAEYACQKSRATGGSILRELLGFPQLSQYGRDSAAALLTMLPMLLQDTAAQGLSRIWDGLRYRDYAERQKLDGGKYEILCLLARQETGLEGLCRRLDELQALVSAPSLPCGGGLILSTVHSSKGLEYDTVYLLDVLDGILPAVTEPKNAGQQDQYQEERRLFYVAVTRARNRLYLFACRNRESAFADELRRELPREYIGPEDVFASLNTEPCGKHYRHAEKGGGVIRACCRGQCMVAYASGETEFLTLGQMVDRRAVAWRAPDRPAPAALPREQAALPPSGVRPGQRAVHRVFGPGTVLSFRDPIVEIRFPAKGDKKFVLSDSVQRGLLRLEE
;
A
#
# COMPACT_ATOMS: atom_id res chain seq x y z
N TYR A 1 21.56 -5.08 19.81
CA TYR A 1 22.59 -4.01 19.86
C TYR A 1 23.67 -4.33 18.82
N PRO A 2 23.59 -3.79 17.56
CA PRO A 2 24.61 -4.03 16.53
C PRO A 2 25.99 -3.56 16.96
N ASP A 3 26.06 -2.44 17.70
CA ASP A 3 27.32 -1.84 18.14
C ASP A 3 28.10 -2.73 19.09
N ALA A 4 27.43 -3.47 19.98
CA ALA A 4 28.10 -4.43 20.85
C ALA A 4 28.81 -5.55 20.07
N LEU A 5 28.21 -6.00 18.96
CA LEU A 5 28.83 -6.99 18.06
C LEU A 5 29.97 -6.39 17.24
N MET A 6 29.85 -5.12 16.83
CA MET A 6 30.89 -4.43 16.07
C MET A 6 32.11 -4.11 16.94
N GLN A 7 31.90 -3.84 18.24
CA GLN A 7 32.93 -3.51 19.23
C GLN A 7 33.49 -4.76 19.96
N PHE A 8 33.00 -5.95 19.65
CA PHE A 8 33.34 -7.16 20.37
C PHE A 8 34.88 -7.43 20.42
N GLU A 9 35.55 -7.22 19.31
CA GLU A 9 37.02 -7.39 19.21
C GLU A 9 37.79 -6.35 20.02
N GLN A 10 37.20 -5.14 20.18
CA GLN A 10 37.82 -4.09 21.02
C GLN A 10 37.61 -4.41 22.51
N THR A 11 36.49 -5.02 22.87
CA THR A 11 36.16 -5.39 24.25
C THR A 11 36.93 -6.66 24.66
N TYR A 12 37.16 -7.57 23.72
CA TYR A 12 37.86 -8.83 23.95
C TYR A 12 39.07 -8.98 23.00
N PRO A 13 40.21 -8.35 23.34
CA PRO A 13 41.44 -8.48 22.55
C PRO A 13 41.89 -9.96 22.46
N GLY A 14 42.02 -10.47 21.26
CA GLY A 14 42.32 -11.89 21.02
C GLY A 14 41.11 -12.73 20.58
N ALA A 15 39.92 -12.16 20.53
CA ALA A 15 38.80 -12.83 19.92
C ALA A 15 39.07 -13.14 18.44
N ARG A 16 38.81 -14.36 18.01
CA ARG A 16 38.94 -14.77 16.62
C ARG A 16 37.65 -14.55 15.88
N VAL A 17 37.68 -13.74 14.83
CA VAL A 17 36.56 -13.51 13.94
C VAL A 17 36.60 -14.55 12.83
N LEU A 18 35.51 -15.29 12.68
CA LEU A 18 35.28 -16.21 11.57
C LEU A 18 34.15 -15.68 10.72
N LEU A 19 34.38 -15.45 9.43
CA LEU A 19 33.39 -15.03 8.49
C LEU A 19 32.67 -16.24 7.88
N MET A 20 31.35 -16.30 8.02
CA MET A 20 30.53 -17.28 7.33
C MET A 20 30.08 -16.66 6.00
N GLU A 21 30.78 -16.98 4.93
CA GLU A 21 30.58 -16.38 3.60
C GLU A 21 29.80 -17.28 2.65
N GLU A 22 29.78 -18.60 2.92
CA GLU A 22 29.01 -19.56 2.12
C GLU A 22 27.52 -19.54 2.49
N ASN A 23 26.65 -19.41 1.48
CA ASN A 23 25.21 -19.49 1.65
C ASN A 23 24.61 -20.70 0.95
N TYR A 24 24.10 -21.64 1.73
CA TYR A 24 23.51 -22.91 1.28
C TYR A 24 21.99 -22.85 1.11
N ARG A 25 21.35 -21.72 1.47
CA ARG A 25 19.89 -21.58 1.49
C ARG A 25 19.30 -21.09 0.18
N SER A 26 19.68 -19.89 -0.23
CA SER A 26 19.02 -19.16 -1.29
C SER A 26 19.75 -19.27 -2.62
N THR A 27 19.01 -19.13 -3.71
CA THR A 27 19.57 -19.06 -5.06
C THR A 27 20.44 -17.80 -5.25
N PRO A 28 21.38 -17.81 -6.22
CA PRO A 28 22.23 -16.65 -6.52
C PRO A 28 21.44 -15.37 -6.82
N GLU A 29 20.26 -15.48 -7.42
CA GLU A 29 19.40 -14.36 -7.78
C GLU A 29 18.87 -13.63 -6.53
N ILE A 30 18.38 -14.42 -5.56
CA ILE A 30 17.88 -13.90 -4.28
C ILE A 30 19.04 -13.26 -3.49
N LEU A 31 20.19 -13.94 -3.45
CA LEU A 31 21.35 -13.42 -2.71
C LEU A 31 21.91 -12.14 -3.30
N ARG A 32 22.02 -12.03 -4.63
CA ARG A 32 22.47 -10.79 -5.28
C ARG A 32 21.57 -9.62 -4.93
N ALA A 33 20.26 -9.80 -5.03
CA ALA A 33 19.29 -8.78 -4.68
C ALA A 33 19.39 -8.38 -3.19
N ALA A 34 19.46 -9.36 -2.30
CA ALA A 34 19.57 -9.14 -0.86
C ALA A 34 20.88 -8.43 -0.47
N ASP A 35 22.01 -8.85 -1.04
CA ASP A 35 23.32 -8.28 -0.72
C ASP A 35 23.43 -6.83 -1.25
N ALA A 36 23.00 -6.57 -2.49
CA ALA A 36 22.95 -5.22 -3.04
C ALA A 36 22.10 -4.28 -2.18
N PHE A 37 20.96 -4.76 -1.69
CA PHE A 37 20.08 -4.00 -0.82
C PHE A 37 20.71 -3.69 0.54
N ILE A 38 21.29 -4.71 1.23
CA ILE A 38 21.81 -4.54 2.59
C ILE A 38 23.14 -3.78 2.65
N ARG A 39 23.88 -3.70 1.55
CA ARG A 39 25.12 -2.91 1.47
C ARG A 39 24.92 -1.43 1.78
N LYS A 40 23.72 -0.91 1.63
CA LYS A 40 23.36 0.47 1.97
C LYS A 40 23.22 0.73 3.47
N ASN A 41 23.31 -0.31 4.31
CA ASN A 41 23.38 -0.15 5.76
C ASN A 41 24.78 0.29 6.20
N HIS A 42 24.85 1.37 7.01
CA HIS A 42 26.11 1.94 7.46
C HIS A 42 26.77 1.12 8.57
N HIS A 43 25.98 0.59 9.51
CA HIS A 43 26.45 -0.21 10.64
C HIS A 43 26.40 -1.70 10.32
N ARG A 44 27.36 -2.18 9.53
CA ARG A 44 27.53 -3.61 9.22
C ARG A 44 29.01 -3.96 9.07
N ARG A 45 29.36 -5.21 9.38
CA ARG A 45 30.67 -5.77 9.03
C ARG A 45 30.67 -6.14 7.53
N PRO A 46 31.59 -5.62 6.72
CA PRO A 46 31.72 -6.03 5.33
C PRO A 46 31.99 -7.52 5.22
N LYS A 47 31.24 -8.21 4.41
CA LYS A 47 31.48 -9.60 4.03
C LYS A 47 30.95 -9.85 2.62
N THR A 48 31.57 -10.80 1.92
CA THR A 48 31.07 -11.28 0.62
C THR A 48 30.34 -12.60 0.84
N ILE A 49 29.12 -12.69 0.32
CA ILE A 49 28.30 -13.90 0.44
C ILE A 49 28.38 -14.66 -0.88
N HIS A 50 28.85 -15.92 -0.80
CA HIS A 50 28.98 -16.81 -1.94
C HIS A 50 27.81 -17.79 -1.99
N PRO A 51 27.01 -17.81 -3.08
CA PRO A 51 25.96 -18.80 -3.26
C PRO A 51 26.59 -20.17 -3.58
N THR A 52 26.14 -21.19 -2.89
CA THR A 52 26.57 -22.59 -3.18
C THR A 52 25.55 -23.34 -4.04
N ARG A 53 24.33 -22.80 -4.16
CA ARG A 53 23.25 -23.40 -4.94
C ARG A 53 23.32 -22.99 -6.42
N ALA A 54 22.73 -23.83 -7.27
CA ALA A 54 22.57 -23.51 -8.69
C ALA A 54 21.63 -22.31 -8.88
N SER A 55 21.78 -21.65 -10.04
CA SER A 55 20.89 -20.57 -10.48
C SER A 55 19.43 -21.04 -10.51
N GLY A 56 18.53 -20.18 -10.04
CA GLY A 56 17.12 -20.47 -9.88
C GLY A 56 16.23 -19.41 -10.49
N ALA A 57 15.04 -19.27 -9.95
CA ALA A 57 14.10 -18.26 -10.41
C ALA A 57 14.54 -16.84 -10.03
N ALA A 58 14.36 -15.90 -10.91
CA ALA A 58 14.55 -14.48 -10.61
C ALA A 58 13.60 -14.01 -9.51
N VAL A 59 14.06 -13.06 -8.69
CA VAL A 59 13.19 -12.31 -7.76
C VAL A 59 12.17 -11.53 -8.60
N ARG A 60 10.91 -11.53 -8.18
CA ARG A 60 9.83 -10.96 -8.97
C ARG A 60 9.00 -9.97 -8.17
N VAL A 61 8.46 -9.00 -8.87
CA VAL A 61 7.55 -8.02 -8.31
C VAL A 61 6.15 -8.28 -8.87
N ILE A 62 5.16 -8.31 -7.99
CA ILE A 62 3.74 -8.32 -8.35
C ILE A 62 3.29 -6.87 -8.33
N TYR A 63 2.95 -6.36 -9.50
CA TYR A 63 2.49 -4.98 -9.64
C TYR A 63 1.00 -4.91 -9.40
N ALA A 64 0.58 -4.21 -8.35
CA ALA A 64 -0.81 -3.99 -7.97
C ALA A 64 -1.19 -2.51 -8.10
N MET A 65 -2.45 -2.19 -8.33
CA MET A 65 -2.93 -0.82 -8.36
C MET A 65 -2.96 -0.23 -6.95
N ASP A 66 -3.47 -0.99 -6.00
CA ASP A 66 -3.51 -0.60 -4.59
C ASP A 66 -3.29 -1.81 -3.64
N ARG A 67 -3.23 -1.51 -2.35
CA ARG A 67 -3.02 -2.48 -1.29
C ARG A 67 -4.04 -3.63 -1.29
N ALA A 68 -5.29 -3.36 -1.64
CA ALA A 68 -6.35 -4.36 -1.60
C ALA A 68 -6.14 -5.48 -2.63
N ASP A 69 -5.47 -5.20 -3.74
CA ASP A 69 -5.29 -6.15 -4.83
C ASP A 69 -4.31 -7.30 -4.48
N GLN A 70 -3.51 -7.14 -3.43
CA GLN A 70 -2.58 -8.16 -2.93
C GLN A 70 -3.33 -9.42 -2.45
N TYR A 71 -4.44 -9.23 -1.78
CA TYR A 71 -5.16 -10.31 -1.09
C TYR A 71 -5.82 -11.29 -2.05
N PRO A 72 -6.65 -10.89 -3.03
CA PRO A 72 -7.19 -11.83 -4.01
C PRO A 72 -6.11 -12.50 -4.85
N TRP A 73 -4.97 -11.82 -5.13
CA TRP A 73 -3.83 -12.46 -5.77
C TRP A 73 -3.29 -13.62 -4.92
N LEU A 74 -3.07 -13.40 -3.62
CA LEU A 74 -2.58 -14.42 -2.69
C LEU A 74 -3.57 -15.57 -2.51
N VAL A 75 -4.86 -15.29 -2.47
CA VAL A 75 -5.92 -16.31 -2.40
C VAL A 75 -5.90 -17.22 -3.63
N ASN A 76 -5.80 -16.61 -4.83
CA ASN A 76 -5.70 -17.38 -6.07
C ASN A 76 -4.44 -18.26 -6.10
N MET A 77 -3.31 -17.72 -5.66
CA MET A 77 -2.07 -18.48 -5.54
C MET A 77 -2.22 -19.61 -4.51
N ALA A 78 -2.80 -19.32 -3.34
CA ALA A 78 -2.95 -20.28 -2.23
C ALA A 78 -3.73 -21.55 -2.64
N ALA A 79 -4.72 -21.42 -3.52
CA ALA A 79 -5.50 -22.53 -4.03
C ALA A 79 -4.67 -23.57 -4.84
N SER A 80 -3.48 -23.21 -5.31
CA SER A 80 -2.60 -24.06 -6.13
C SER A 80 -1.23 -24.38 -5.49
N VAL A 81 -1.03 -24.06 -4.22
CA VAL A 81 0.24 -24.29 -3.52
C VAL A 81 0.53 -25.77 -3.35
N GLN A 82 1.69 -26.23 -3.83
CA GLN A 82 2.19 -27.60 -3.68
C GLN A 82 3.50 -27.68 -2.89
N GLU A 83 4.21 -26.58 -2.72
CA GLU A 83 5.48 -26.49 -2.00
C GLU A 83 5.35 -25.61 -0.75
N GLU A 84 6.33 -25.65 0.15
CA GLU A 84 6.33 -24.85 1.37
C GLU A 84 6.41 -23.36 1.04
N THR A 85 5.26 -22.70 1.08
CA THR A 85 5.10 -21.29 0.69
C THR A 85 4.75 -20.43 1.89
N ALA A 86 5.50 -19.36 2.11
CA ALA A 86 5.23 -18.39 3.16
C ALA A 86 4.79 -17.04 2.62
N VAL A 87 3.78 -16.46 3.26
CA VAL A 87 3.44 -15.05 3.16
C VAL A 87 3.98 -14.36 4.40
N LEU A 88 4.97 -13.49 4.21
CA LEU A 88 5.62 -12.76 5.28
C LEU A 88 5.15 -11.30 5.30
N TYR A 89 4.86 -10.80 6.49
CA TYR A 89 4.35 -9.45 6.70
C TYR A 89 5.01 -8.79 7.92
N ARG A 90 4.96 -7.44 7.95
CA ARG A 90 5.59 -6.65 9.01
C ARG A 90 4.80 -6.71 10.32
N ASN A 91 3.48 -6.55 10.26
CA ASN A 91 2.57 -6.47 11.39
C ASN A 91 1.45 -7.51 11.24
N ASN A 92 0.96 -8.05 12.35
CA ASN A 92 -0.13 -9.03 12.37
C ASN A 92 -1.39 -8.54 11.64
N ASP A 93 -1.70 -7.24 11.76
CA ASP A 93 -2.89 -6.65 11.12
C ASP A 93 -2.89 -6.81 9.60
N SER A 94 -1.71 -6.75 8.98
CA SER A 94 -1.56 -6.93 7.53
C SER A 94 -2.09 -8.28 7.03
N ALA A 95 -2.08 -9.29 7.88
CA ALA A 95 -2.57 -10.62 7.53
C ALA A 95 -4.09 -10.77 7.65
N LEU A 96 -4.78 -9.91 8.43
CA LEU A 96 -6.20 -10.08 8.72
C LEU A 96 -7.09 -10.12 7.47
N PRO A 97 -6.91 -9.22 6.45
CA PRO A 97 -7.70 -9.32 5.23
C PRO A 97 -7.41 -10.58 4.42
N LEU A 98 -6.18 -11.12 4.47
CA LEU A 98 -5.85 -12.38 3.83
C LEU A 98 -6.51 -13.56 4.56
N ILE A 99 -6.42 -13.57 5.88
CA ILE A 99 -7.05 -14.60 6.73
C ILE A 99 -8.56 -14.61 6.50
N ASP A 100 -9.20 -13.43 6.44
CA ASP A 100 -10.62 -13.31 6.14
C ASP A 100 -11.00 -13.99 4.82
N LEU A 101 -10.27 -13.70 3.75
CA LEU A 101 -10.54 -14.27 2.44
C LEU A 101 -10.22 -15.77 2.34
N LEU A 102 -9.14 -16.23 2.98
CA LEU A 102 -8.79 -17.65 3.02
C LEU A 102 -9.84 -18.47 3.78
N ASP A 103 -10.30 -17.95 4.94
CA ASP A 103 -11.34 -18.58 5.74
C ASP A 103 -12.67 -18.68 4.98
N ARG A 104 -13.12 -17.57 4.37
CA ARG A 104 -14.32 -17.56 3.51
C ARG A 104 -14.22 -18.53 2.33
N GLY A 105 -13.01 -18.67 1.76
CA GLY A 105 -12.76 -19.59 0.66
C GLY A 105 -12.52 -21.05 1.08
N GLY A 106 -12.50 -21.35 2.37
CA GLY A 106 -12.16 -22.68 2.89
C GLY A 106 -10.74 -23.13 2.50
N ILE A 107 -9.82 -22.21 2.25
CA ILE A 107 -8.45 -22.50 1.83
C ILE A 107 -7.58 -22.71 3.07
N PRO A 108 -6.95 -23.89 3.23
CA PRO A 108 -6.16 -24.19 4.41
C PRO A 108 -4.85 -23.42 4.46
N TYR A 109 -4.49 -22.93 5.63
CA TYR A 109 -3.22 -22.24 5.91
C TYR A 109 -2.74 -22.56 7.33
N ARG A 110 -1.48 -22.31 7.58
CA ARG A 110 -0.87 -22.37 8.92
C ARG A 110 -0.50 -20.96 9.37
N CYS A 111 -0.98 -20.56 10.53
CA CYS A 111 -0.62 -19.31 11.15
C CYS A 111 -0.34 -19.54 12.64
N ARG A 112 0.66 -18.86 13.20
CA ARG A 112 0.81 -18.85 14.66
C ARG A 112 -0.32 -18.03 15.27
N ARG A 113 -0.72 -18.40 16.49
CA ARG A 113 -1.63 -17.57 17.28
C ARG A 113 -1.20 -16.12 17.27
N MET A 114 -2.11 -15.24 16.93
CA MET A 114 -1.91 -13.79 16.97
C MET A 114 -2.44 -13.25 18.29
N ASP A 115 -1.92 -12.08 18.69
CA ASP A 115 -2.51 -11.28 19.76
C ASP A 115 -3.80 -10.61 19.28
N ASP A 116 -4.57 -10.10 20.22
CA ASP A 116 -5.83 -9.38 19.98
C ASP A 116 -5.64 -7.85 19.87
N ALA A 117 -4.40 -7.38 19.72
CA ALA A 117 -4.05 -5.97 19.73
C ALA A 117 -4.81 -5.13 18.70
N PHE A 118 -5.12 -5.71 17.54
CA PHE A 118 -5.96 -5.05 16.54
C PHE A 118 -7.38 -4.85 17.04
N PHE A 119 -8.01 -5.90 17.55
CA PHE A 119 -9.43 -5.90 17.94
C PHE A 119 -9.70 -5.05 19.18
N THR A 120 -8.71 -4.93 20.07
CA THR A 120 -8.75 -4.10 21.27
C THR A 120 -8.22 -2.69 21.04
N HIS A 121 -7.72 -2.39 19.83
CA HIS A 121 -7.21 -1.07 19.51
C HIS A 121 -8.33 -0.01 19.59
N ARG A 122 -7.97 1.17 20.11
CA ARG A 122 -8.91 2.26 20.37
C ARG A 122 -9.77 2.64 19.16
N ILE A 123 -9.21 2.72 17.96
CA ILE A 123 -9.97 3.01 16.73
C ILE A 123 -11.06 1.96 16.52
N VAL A 124 -10.74 0.68 16.67
CA VAL A 124 -11.70 -0.42 16.45
C VAL A 124 -12.79 -0.39 17.51
N ALA A 125 -12.42 -0.21 18.77
CA ALA A 125 -13.37 -0.11 19.90
C ALA A 125 -14.29 1.12 19.75
N ASP A 126 -13.73 2.28 19.42
CA ASP A 126 -14.50 3.51 19.23
C ASP A 126 -15.50 3.41 18.04
N ILE A 127 -15.09 2.79 16.94
CA ILE A 127 -15.98 2.55 15.79
C ILE A 127 -17.12 1.61 16.19
N ARG A 128 -16.84 0.55 16.95
CA ARG A 128 -17.89 -0.34 17.49
C ARG A 128 -18.85 0.40 18.43
N ASP A 129 -18.34 1.27 19.30
CA ASP A 129 -19.18 2.09 20.18
C ASP A 129 -20.06 3.07 19.39
N ILE A 130 -19.55 3.66 18.29
CA ILE A 130 -20.34 4.54 17.43
C ILE A 130 -21.44 3.75 16.73
N ILE A 131 -21.16 2.54 16.27
CA ILE A 131 -22.17 1.65 15.66
C ILE A 131 -23.22 1.24 16.72
N ALA A 132 -22.79 0.89 17.92
CA ALA A 132 -23.70 0.55 19.01
C ALA A 132 -24.64 1.72 19.36
N LEU A 133 -24.12 2.97 19.40
CA LEU A 133 -24.94 4.15 19.62
C LEU A 133 -25.90 4.43 18.45
N ALA A 134 -25.58 4.04 17.24
CA ALA A 134 -26.50 4.14 16.10
C ALA A 134 -27.70 3.22 16.29
N HIS A 135 -27.50 2.03 16.89
CA HIS A 135 -28.56 1.07 17.20
C HIS A 135 -29.39 1.51 18.43
N ASP A 136 -28.72 1.94 19.49
CA ASP A 136 -29.40 2.39 20.71
C ASP A 136 -28.91 3.76 21.15
N GLN A 137 -29.65 4.79 20.76
CA GLN A 137 -29.36 6.18 21.12
C GLN A 137 -29.73 6.51 22.57
N THR A 138 -30.16 5.54 23.37
CA THR A 138 -30.47 5.71 24.81
C THR A 138 -29.35 5.15 25.69
N ASP A 139 -28.36 4.45 25.13
CA ASP A 139 -27.23 3.90 25.85
C ASP A 139 -26.27 5.02 26.34
N ALA A 140 -26.47 5.38 27.61
CA ALA A 140 -25.67 6.43 28.27
C ALA A 140 -24.19 6.05 28.44
N GLU A 141 -23.87 4.76 28.63
CA GLU A 141 -22.49 4.31 28.82
C GLU A 141 -21.71 4.42 27.51
N VAL A 142 -22.29 3.95 26.41
CA VAL A 142 -21.70 4.09 25.08
C VAL A 142 -21.56 5.56 24.72
N PHE A 143 -22.61 6.37 24.91
CA PHE A 143 -22.55 7.80 24.60
C PHE A 143 -21.44 8.53 25.37
N LEU A 144 -21.27 8.25 26.67
CA LEU A 144 -20.22 8.87 27.48
C LEU A 144 -18.81 8.46 27.08
N ARG A 145 -18.63 7.32 26.38
CA ARG A 145 -17.32 6.93 25.85
C ARG A 145 -16.96 7.67 24.54
N ILE A 146 -17.97 8.17 23.78
CA ILE A 146 -17.71 8.65 22.41
C ILE A 146 -18.06 10.11 22.14
N TYR A 147 -18.91 10.79 22.97
CA TYR A 147 -19.42 12.15 22.68
C TYR A 147 -18.33 13.20 22.38
N TYR A 148 -17.15 13.06 22.97
CA TYR A 148 -16.02 13.97 22.78
C TYR A 148 -15.08 13.56 21.62
N LYS A 149 -15.36 12.42 21.00
CA LYS A 149 -14.57 11.85 19.90
C LYS A 149 -15.18 12.14 18.53
N VAL A 150 -16.49 12.36 18.50
CA VAL A 150 -17.25 12.65 17.26
C VAL A 150 -17.89 14.03 17.36
N GLY A 151 -17.83 14.79 16.25
CA GLY A 151 -18.29 16.18 16.25
C GLY A 151 -17.41 17.08 17.13
N GLY A 152 -18.04 17.90 17.98
CA GLY A 152 -17.33 18.80 18.89
C GLY A 152 -18.30 19.71 19.67
N GLY A 153 -17.75 20.51 20.60
CA GLY A 153 -18.54 21.51 21.34
C GLY A 153 -19.49 20.93 22.40
N ILE A 154 -19.44 19.63 22.68
CA ILE A 154 -20.23 18.96 23.71
C ILE A 154 -19.38 18.87 24.98
N SER A 155 -19.76 19.60 26.02
CA SER A 155 -19.07 19.54 27.32
C SER A 155 -19.52 18.30 28.12
N LYS A 156 -18.67 17.86 29.07
CA LYS A 156 -19.01 16.76 29.99
C LYS A 156 -20.35 17.01 30.72
N LYS A 157 -20.57 18.23 31.19
CA LYS A 157 -21.84 18.63 31.87
C LYS A 157 -23.05 18.48 30.94
N ALA A 158 -22.90 18.85 29.66
CA ALA A 158 -23.97 18.70 28.67
C ALA A 158 -24.27 17.23 28.38
N ALA A 159 -23.23 16.40 28.27
CA ALA A 159 -23.37 14.96 28.03
C ALA A 159 -24.06 14.27 29.23
N GLU A 160 -23.63 14.57 30.46
CA GLU A 160 -24.22 14.01 31.71
C GLU A 160 -25.68 14.44 31.87
N TYR A 161 -26.01 15.72 31.60
CA TYR A 161 -27.39 16.23 31.59
C TYR A 161 -28.24 15.44 30.60
N ALA A 162 -27.78 15.28 29.37
CA ALA A 162 -28.52 14.57 28.32
C ALA A 162 -28.76 13.10 28.70
N CYS A 163 -27.77 12.40 29.26
CA CYS A 163 -27.91 11.03 29.74
C CYS A 163 -28.94 10.94 30.89
N GLN A 164 -28.91 11.88 31.85
CA GLN A 164 -29.88 11.90 32.96
C GLN A 164 -31.30 12.12 32.45
N LYS A 165 -31.48 13.05 31.51
CA LYS A 165 -32.78 13.33 30.90
C LYS A 165 -33.29 12.13 30.07
N SER A 166 -32.44 11.54 29.25
CA SER A 166 -32.79 10.35 28.47
C SER A 166 -33.28 9.19 29.34
N ARG A 167 -32.60 8.94 30.47
CA ARG A 167 -33.06 7.94 31.46
C ARG A 167 -34.45 8.24 32.05
N ALA A 168 -34.80 9.52 32.23
CA ALA A 168 -36.10 9.92 32.73
C ALA A 168 -37.22 9.90 31.69
N THR A 169 -36.91 10.19 30.44
CA THR A 169 -37.88 10.32 29.33
C THR A 169 -37.99 9.07 28.45
N GLY A 170 -36.97 8.19 28.49
CA GLY A 170 -36.82 7.10 27.50
C GLY A 170 -36.46 7.59 26.09
N GLY A 171 -36.12 8.88 25.93
CA GLY A 171 -35.81 9.49 24.64
C GLY A 171 -34.34 9.41 24.25
N SER A 172 -34.05 9.70 22.99
CA SER A 172 -32.67 9.76 22.48
C SER A 172 -31.83 10.78 23.23
N ILE A 173 -30.64 10.38 23.70
CA ILE A 173 -29.69 11.24 24.41
C ILE A 173 -29.33 12.47 23.57
N LEU A 174 -29.20 12.34 22.26
CA LEU A 174 -28.88 13.44 21.36
C LEU A 174 -30.01 14.46 21.26
N ARG A 175 -31.27 14.03 21.34
CA ARG A 175 -32.42 14.95 21.41
C ARG A 175 -32.44 15.70 22.73
N GLU A 176 -32.22 15.01 23.84
CA GLU A 176 -32.14 15.62 25.17
C GLU A 176 -30.97 16.60 25.29
N LEU A 177 -29.85 16.30 24.59
CA LEU A 177 -28.69 17.18 24.54
C LEU A 177 -29.00 18.55 23.94
N LEU A 178 -29.84 18.61 22.89
CA LEU A 178 -30.29 19.88 22.29
C LEU A 178 -31.05 20.76 23.28
N GLY A 179 -31.67 20.17 24.29
CA GLY A 179 -32.37 20.87 25.39
C GLY A 179 -31.43 21.44 26.47
N PHE A 180 -30.11 21.20 26.41
CA PHE A 180 -29.18 21.75 27.41
C PHE A 180 -29.02 23.27 27.24
N PRO A 181 -29.39 24.12 28.25
CA PRO A 181 -29.46 25.57 28.09
C PRO A 181 -28.14 26.24 27.68
N GLN A 182 -27.03 25.70 28.14
CA GLN A 182 -25.68 26.25 27.91
C GLN A 182 -24.94 25.56 26.75
N LEU A 183 -25.65 24.81 25.89
CA LEU A 183 -25.04 24.20 24.70
C LEU A 183 -24.64 25.29 23.72
N SER A 184 -23.36 25.30 23.33
CA SER A 184 -22.87 26.24 22.31
C SER A 184 -23.54 25.97 20.94
N GLN A 185 -23.54 26.98 20.04
CA GLN A 185 -24.06 26.77 18.69
C GLN A 185 -23.32 25.63 18.00
N TYR A 186 -21.99 25.57 18.12
CA TYR A 186 -21.19 24.48 17.58
C TYR A 186 -21.57 23.10 18.16
N GLY A 187 -21.87 23.02 19.46
CA GLY A 187 -22.37 21.80 20.07
C GLY A 187 -23.77 21.41 19.58
N ARG A 188 -24.66 22.38 19.29
CA ARG A 188 -25.97 22.12 18.69
C ARG A 188 -25.86 21.56 17.29
N ASP A 189 -25.00 22.18 16.47
CA ASP A 189 -24.75 21.72 15.08
C ASP A 189 -24.17 20.30 15.06
N SER A 190 -23.23 20.00 16.00
CA SER A 190 -22.69 18.66 16.17
C SER A 190 -23.74 17.64 16.59
N ALA A 191 -24.59 17.97 17.56
CA ALA A 191 -25.67 17.09 18.02
C ALA A 191 -26.70 16.84 16.92
N ALA A 192 -27.06 17.88 16.14
CA ALA A 192 -27.97 17.77 15.00
C ALA A 192 -27.37 16.89 13.88
N ALA A 193 -26.07 17.05 13.61
CA ALA A 193 -25.36 16.21 12.64
C ALA A 193 -25.34 14.72 13.10
N LEU A 194 -25.06 14.45 14.38
CA LEU A 194 -25.11 13.09 14.93
C LEU A 194 -26.52 12.49 14.83
N LEU A 195 -27.59 13.25 15.17
CA LEU A 195 -28.97 12.79 15.06
C LEU A 195 -29.34 12.40 13.62
N THR A 196 -28.77 13.09 12.64
CA THR A 196 -29.01 12.80 11.22
C THR A 196 -28.18 11.62 10.72
N MET A 197 -26.89 11.58 11.09
CA MET A 197 -25.95 10.64 10.50
C MET A 197 -25.96 9.25 11.16
N LEU A 198 -26.23 9.14 12.47
CA LEU A 198 -26.24 7.84 13.14
C LEU A 198 -27.28 6.88 12.56
N PRO A 199 -28.54 7.27 12.30
CA PRO A 199 -29.50 6.37 11.65
C PRO A 199 -29.10 5.96 10.23
N MET A 200 -28.34 6.81 9.51
CA MET A 200 -27.86 6.47 8.16
C MET A 200 -26.82 5.36 8.20
N LEU A 201 -26.03 5.24 9.28
CA LEU A 201 -25.05 4.15 9.43
C LEU A 201 -25.69 2.77 9.35
N LEU A 202 -26.93 2.62 9.79
CA LEU A 202 -27.68 1.35 9.76
C LEU A 202 -28.14 0.95 8.36
N GLN A 203 -28.15 1.91 7.43
CA GLN A 203 -28.56 1.71 6.04
C GLN A 203 -27.36 1.69 5.08
N ASP A 204 -26.22 2.20 5.52
CA ASP A 204 -25.01 2.25 4.72
C ASP A 204 -24.42 0.83 4.49
N THR A 205 -23.74 0.65 3.36
CA THR A 205 -22.80 -0.47 3.25
C THR A 205 -21.68 -0.31 4.28
N ALA A 206 -21.01 -1.40 4.64
CA ALA A 206 -19.94 -1.34 5.64
C ALA A 206 -18.85 -0.30 5.27
N ALA A 207 -18.48 -0.21 4.00
CA ALA A 207 -17.50 0.76 3.52
C ALA A 207 -18.01 2.21 3.60
N GLN A 208 -19.29 2.46 3.25
CA GLN A 208 -19.90 3.78 3.36
C GLN A 208 -20.03 4.21 4.82
N GLY A 209 -20.47 3.30 5.68
CA GLY A 209 -20.61 3.56 7.12
C GLY A 209 -19.27 3.88 7.78
N LEU A 210 -18.19 3.15 7.47
CA LEU A 210 -16.85 3.48 7.95
C LEU A 210 -16.40 4.87 7.47
N SER A 211 -16.61 5.21 6.20
CA SER A 211 -16.29 6.55 5.68
C SER A 211 -17.10 7.64 6.37
N ARG A 212 -18.40 7.39 6.61
CA ARG A 212 -19.26 8.33 7.35
C ARG A 212 -18.79 8.54 8.78
N ILE A 213 -18.37 7.48 9.47
CA ILE A 213 -17.79 7.58 10.82
C ILE A 213 -16.49 8.38 10.77
N TRP A 214 -15.59 8.02 9.86
CA TRP A 214 -14.25 8.58 9.80
C TRP A 214 -14.23 10.05 9.39
N ASP A 215 -14.92 10.39 8.30
CA ASP A 215 -14.94 11.74 7.74
C ASP A 215 -16.20 12.52 8.13
N GLY A 216 -17.39 11.92 8.00
CA GLY A 216 -18.66 12.58 8.25
C GLY A 216 -18.84 12.97 9.72
N LEU A 217 -18.60 12.06 10.66
CA LEU A 217 -18.65 12.33 12.09
C LEU A 217 -17.34 12.93 12.64
N ARG A 218 -16.36 13.19 11.76
CA ARG A 218 -15.07 13.81 12.08
C ARG A 218 -14.23 13.02 13.10
N TYR A 219 -14.41 11.71 13.16
CA TYR A 219 -13.60 10.86 14.03
C TYR A 219 -12.11 10.91 13.65
N ARG A 220 -11.79 11.13 12.37
CA ARG A 220 -10.41 11.36 11.89
C ARG A 220 -9.71 12.46 12.69
N ASP A 221 -10.35 13.61 12.88
CA ASP A 221 -9.76 14.76 13.59
C ASP A 221 -9.36 14.39 15.02
N TYR A 222 -10.18 13.53 15.66
CA TYR A 222 -9.88 13.02 16.98
C TYR A 222 -8.70 12.03 16.95
N ALA A 223 -8.71 11.08 16.03
CA ALA A 223 -7.68 10.07 15.89
C ALA A 223 -6.29 10.72 15.63
N GLU A 224 -6.24 11.73 14.74
CA GLU A 224 -5.01 12.49 14.44
C GLU A 224 -4.51 13.29 15.66
N ARG A 225 -5.39 13.99 16.36
CA ARG A 225 -5.02 14.71 17.60
C ARG A 225 -4.46 13.80 18.68
N GLN A 226 -4.98 12.57 18.77
CA GLN A 226 -4.51 11.55 19.73
C GLN A 226 -3.34 10.73 19.18
N LYS A 227 -2.89 11.00 17.97
CA LYS A 227 -1.82 10.26 17.28
C LYS A 227 -2.08 8.75 17.22
N LEU A 228 -3.34 8.36 17.00
CA LEU A 228 -3.72 6.96 16.86
C LEU A 228 -3.23 6.41 15.50
N ASP A 229 -2.93 5.11 15.49
CA ASP A 229 -2.47 4.44 14.26
C ASP A 229 -3.61 4.30 13.23
N GLY A 230 -3.65 5.19 12.25
CA GLY A 230 -4.62 5.16 11.14
C GLY A 230 -4.57 3.89 10.29
N GLY A 231 -3.50 3.12 10.35
CA GLY A 231 -3.40 1.81 9.67
C GLY A 231 -4.48 0.84 10.13
N LYS A 232 -4.98 0.97 11.36
CA LYS A 232 -6.12 0.16 11.86
C LYS A 232 -7.41 0.45 11.08
N TYR A 233 -7.66 1.72 10.78
CA TYR A 233 -8.79 2.10 9.95
C TYR A 233 -8.65 1.58 8.52
N GLU A 234 -7.45 1.60 7.95
CA GLU A 234 -7.20 1.02 6.62
C GLU A 234 -7.56 -0.48 6.59
N ILE A 235 -7.17 -1.24 7.63
CA ILE A 235 -7.52 -2.67 7.74
C ILE A 235 -9.03 -2.87 7.87
N LEU A 236 -9.72 -2.06 8.69
CA LEU A 236 -11.19 -2.10 8.76
C LEU A 236 -11.83 -1.86 7.39
N CYS A 237 -11.34 -0.90 6.62
CA CYS A 237 -11.83 -0.64 5.27
C CYS A 237 -11.61 -1.83 4.31
N LEU A 238 -10.50 -2.56 4.45
CA LEU A 238 -10.24 -3.77 3.66
C LEU A 238 -11.22 -4.89 4.02
N LEU A 239 -11.48 -5.13 5.31
CA LEU A 239 -12.43 -6.13 5.79
C LEU A 239 -13.87 -5.76 5.40
N ALA A 240 -14.23 -4.48 5.48
CA ALA A 240 -15.56 -3.97 5.15
C ALA A 240 -15.95 -4.21 3.67
N ARG A 241 -14.99 -4.41 2.77
CA ARG A 241 -15.29 -4.69 1.35
C ARG A 241 -16.08 -5.99 1.14
N GLN A 242 -15.99 -6.93 2.08
CA GLN A 242 -16.66 -8.21 2.03
C GLN A 242 -18.02 -8.21 2.76
N GLU A 243 -18.39 -7.08 3.38
CA GLU A 243 -19.58 -6.98 4.23
C GLU A 243 -20.63 -6.04 3.63
N THR A 244 -21.89 -6.43 3.74
CA THR A 244 -23.02 -5.62 3.24
C THR A 244 -23.33 -4.42 4.13
N GLY A 245 -23.08 -4.51 5.44
CA GLY A 245 -23.34 -3.47 6.42
C GLY A 245 -22.42 -3.53 7.62
N LEU A 246 -22.49 -2.51 8.48
CA LEU A 246 -21.62 -2.39 9.67
C LEU A 246 -21.85 -3.49 10.72
N GLU A 247 -23.07 -4.01 10.85
CA GLU A 247 -23.36 -5.15 11.75
C GLU A 247 -22.62 -6.41 11.28
N GLY A 248 -22.63 -6.68 9.97
CA GLY A 248 -21.88 -7.78 9.37
C GLY A 248 -20.39 -7.63 9.68
N LEU A 249 -19.85 -6.42 9.53
CA LEU A 249 -18.45 -6.14 9.87
C LEU A 249 -18.16 -6.41 11.36
N CYS A 250 -19.01 -5.93 12.28
CA CYS A 250 -18.81 -6.17 13.72
C CYS A 250 -18.79 -7.66 14.04
N ARG A 251 -19.78 -8.42 13.54
CA ARG A 251 -19.83 -9.87 13.72
C ARG A 251 -18.59 -10.56 13.14
N ARG A 252 -18.16 -10.15 11.93
CA ARG A 252 -16.96 -10.72 11.30
C ARG A 252 -15.70 -10.41 12.08
N LEU A 253 -15.59 -9.25 12.69
CA LEU A 253 -14.47 -8.92 13.57
C LEU A 253 -14.41 -9.84 14.80
N ASP A 254 -15.56 -10.21 15.39
CA ASP A 254 -15.62 -11.16 16.51
C ASP A 254 -15.21 -12.58 16.08
N GLU A 255 -15.68 -13.04 14.91
CA GLU A 255 -15.28 -14.31 14.32
C GLU A 255 -13.77 -14.36 14.04
N LEU A 256 -13.21 -13.31 13.43
CA LEU A 256 -11.79 -13.21 13.14
C LEU A 256 -10.95 -13.17 14.42
N GLN A 257 -11.38 -12.44 15.45
CA GLN A 257 -10.71 -12.44 16.74
C GLN A 257 -10.66 -13.83 17.35
N ALA A 258 -11.77 -14.57 17.32
CA ALA A 258 -11.81 -15.94 17.80
C ALA A 258 -10.88 -16.85 16.97
N LEU A 259 -10.92 -16.71 15.64
CA LEU A 259 -10.12 -17.51 14.71
C LEU A 259 -8.61 -17.32 14.93
N VAL A 260 -8.11 -16.07 15.01
CA VAL A 260 -6.68 -15.80 15.14
C VAL A 260 -6.14 -16.03 16.56
N SER A 261 -7.02 -16.04 17.57
CA SER A 261 -6.69 -16.35 18.97
C SER A 261 -6.70 -17.86 19.27
N ALA A 262 -7.28 -18.65 18.39
CA ALA A 262 -7.30 -20.10 18.55
C ALA A 262 -5.87 -20.70 18.46
N PRO A 263 -5.58 -21.80 19.18
CA PRO A 263 -4.35 -22.52 18.98
C PRO A 263 -4.24 -22.95 17.52
N SER A 264 -3.07 -22.74 16.90
CA SER A 264 -2.85 -23.14 15.50
C SER A 264 -3.24 -24.59 15.28
N LEU A 265 -4.29 -24.82 14.53
CA LEU A 265 -4.62 -26.17 14.08
C LEU A 265 -3.54 -26.58 13.07
N PRO A 266 -3.01 -27.80 13.13
CA PRO A 266 -2.15 -28.35 12.08
C PRO A 266 -3.02 -28.61 10.85
N CYS A 267 -3.35 -27.56 10.11
CA CYS A 267 -3.99 -27.72 8.81
C CYS A 267 -2.93 -28.21 7.82
N GLY A 268 -3.25 -29.26 7.09
CA GLY A 268 -2.34 -29.94 6.15
C GLY A 268 -2.01 -29.14 4.88
N GLY A 269 -2.03 -27.82 4.91
CA GLY A 269 -1.75 -26.96 3.76
C GLY A 269 -0.30 -26.45 3.73
N GLY A 270 0.25 -26.26 2.52
CA GLY A 270 1.59 -25.72 2.30
C GLY A 270 1.73 -24.21 2.56
N LEU A 271 0.62 -23.46 2.73
CA LEU A 271 0.65 -22.03 2.95
C LEU A 271 0.90 -21.65 4.41
N ILE A 272 1.89 -20.81 4.65
CA ILE A 272 2.31 -20.35 5.98
C ILE A 272 2.17 -18.83 6.04
N LEU A 273 1.45 -18.34 7.05
CA LEU A 273 1.35 -16.90 7.36
C LEU A 273 2.24 -16.60 8.57
N SER A 274 3.18 -15.65 8.43
CA SER A 274 4.11 -15.32 9.51
C SER A 274 4.59 -13.88 9.46
N THR A 275 4.81 -13.28 10.62
CA THR A 275 5.57 -12.02 10.63
C THR A 275 7.02 -12.25 10.23
N VAL A 276 7.67 -11.24 9.67
CA VAL A 276 9.10 -11.31 9.36
C VAL A 276 9.92 -11.66 10.60
N HIS A 277 9.56 -11.11 11.77
CA HIS A 277 10.24 -11.42 13.02
C HIS A 277 10.11 -12.90 13.43
N SER A 278 8.92 -13.45 13.34
CA SER A 278 8.66 -14.85 13.69
C SER A 278 9.28 -15.85 12.69
N SER A 279 9.59 -15.38 11.48
CA SER A 279 10.27 -16.21 10.46
C SER A 279 11.79 -16.29 10.64
N LYS A 280 12.36 -15.56 11.61
CA LYS A 280 13.80 -15.60 11.87
C LYS A 280 14.25 -17.02 12.24
N GLY A 281 15.25 -17.52 11.53
CA GLY A 281 15.73 -18.91 11.67
C GLY A 281 14.99 -19.93 10.80
N LEU A 282 13.84 -19.59 10.25
CA LEU A 282 13.09 -20.44 9.33
C LEU A 282 13.47 -20.15 7.88
N GLU A 283 13.05 -21.01 6.97
CA GLU A 283 13.27 -20.86 5.52
C GLU A 283 12.17 -21.60 4.76
N TYR A 284 11.81 -21.11 3.57
CA TYR A 284 10.67 -21.57 2.79
C TYR A 284 11.04 -21.67 1.31
N ASP A 285 10.41 -22.57 0.58
CA ASP A 285 10.69 -22.72 -0.86
C ASP A 285 10.30 -21.48 -1.64
N THR A 286 9.10 -20.98 -1.36
CA THR A 286 8.58 -19.73 -1.94
C THR A 286 8.17 -18.74 -0.84
N VAL A 287 8.56 -17.48 -1.02
CA VAL A 287 8.18 -16.37 -0.11
C VAL A 287 7.46 -15.28 -0.88
N TYR A 288 6.34 -14.85 -0.35
CA TYR A 288 5.62 -13.63 -0.74
C TYR A 288 5.77 -12.59 0.36
N LEU A 289 6.25 -11.40 0.03
CA LEU A 289 6.31 -10.26 0.94
C LEU A 289 5.09 -9.39 0.76
N LEU A 290 4.22 -9.39 1.78
CA LEU A 290 2.99 -8.61 1.83
C LEU A 290 3.26 -7.23 2.40
N ASP A 291 2.53 -6.23 1.92
CA ASP A 291 2.60 -4.85 2.40
C ASP A 291 4.02 -4.24 2.37
N VAL A 292 4.78 -4.48 1.29
CA VAL A 292 6.01 -3.73 1.04
C VAL A 292 5.63 -2.34 0.53
N LEU A 293 5.12 -1.51 1.45
CA LEU A 293 4.53 -0.20 1.20
C LEU A 293 5.12 0.84 2.16
N ASP A 294 5.30 2.06 1.68
CA ASP A 294 5.75 3.16 2.53
C ASP A 294 4.80 3.38 3.71
N GLY A 295 5.39 3.57 4.90
CA GLY A 295 4.68 3.66 6.17
C GLY A 295 4.29 2.31 6.78
N ILE A 296 4.58 1.17 6.10
CA ILE A 296 4.42 -0.19 6.64
C ILE A 296 5.76 -0.92 6.65
N LEU A 297 6.40 -1.05 5.48
CA LEU A 297 7.72 -1.64 5.32
C LEU A 297 8.46 -0.90 4.18
N PRO A 298 9.25 0.14 4.50
CA PRO A 298 9.60 0.63 5.84
C PRO A 298 8.47 1.40 6.53
N ALA A 299 8.44 1.35 7.87
CA ALA A 299 7.51 2.14 8.68
C ALA A 299 7.89 3.64 8.69
N VAL A 300 9.16 3.95 8.54
CA VAL A 300 9.70 5.31 8.38
C VAL A 300 10.17 5.47 6.94
N THR A 301 9.53 6.35 6.19
CA THR A 301 9.85 6.59 4.77
C THR A 301 11.00 7.57 4.60
N GLU A 302 10.93 8.70 5.29
CA GLU A 302 11.94 9.76 5.25
C GLU A 302 12.42 10.08 6.67
N PRO A 303 13.56 9.52 7.09
CA PRO A 303 14.06 9.78 8.44
C PRO A 303 14.54 11.24 8.58
N LYS A 304 13.96 11.97 9.55
CA LYS A 304 14.20 13.39 9.81
C LYS A 304 15.21 13.67 10.94
N ASN A 305 15.55 12.65 11.71
CA ASN A 305 16.48 12.75 12.82
C ASN A 305 17.24 11.43 13.03
N ALA A 306 18.27 11.44 13.88
CA ALA A 306 19.14 10.27 14.11
C ALA A 306 18.35 9.03 14.56
N GLY A 307 17.39 9.17 15.49
CA GLY A 307 16.58 8.03 15.95
C GLY A 307 15.72 7.41 14.85
N GLN A 308 15.16 8.22 13.96
CA GLN A 308 14.44 7.71 12.79
C GLN A 308 15.39 7.09 11.76
N GLN A 309 16.61 7.59 11.65
CA GLN A 309 17.65 6.99 10.81
C GLN A 309 18.02 5.60 11.32
N ASP A 310 18.21 5.44 12.62
CA ASP A 310 18.49 4.14 13.23
C ASP A 310 17.32 3.17 13.04
N GLN A 311 16.10 3.64 13.22
CA GLN A 311 14.89 2.87 12.93
C GLN A 311 14.82 2.44 11.46
N TYR A 312 15.12 3.33 10.52
CA TYR A 312 15.14 3.03 9.10
C TYR A 312 16.20 1.96 8.75
N GLN A 313 17.38 2.03 9.40
CA GLN A 313 18.43 1.02 9.25
C GLN A 313 18.00 -0.34 9.81
N GLU A 314 17.22 -0.35 10.91
CA GLU A 314 16.67 -1.59 11.48
C GLU A 314 15.58 -2.18 10.59
N GLU A 315 14.68 -1.36 10.03
CA GLU A 315 13.68 -1.80 9.05
C GLU A 315 14.37 -2.40 7.80
N ARG A 316 15.51 -1.84 7.37
CA ARG A 316 16.31 -2.39 6.27
C ARG A 316 16.87 -3.78 6.62
N ARG A 317 17.36 -3.98 7.85
CA ARG A 317 17.80 -5.31 8.30
C ARG A 317 16.64 -6.30 8.33
N LEU A 318 15.49 -5.85 8.79
CA LEU A 318 14.28 -6.67 8.83
C LEU A 318 13.84 -7.10 7.43
N PHE A 319 13.84 -6.17 6.48
CA PHE A 319 13.54 -6.48 5.08
C PHE A 319 14.56 -7.46 4.48
N TYR A 320 15.85 -7.29 4.75
CA TYR A 320 16.88 -8.24 4.36
C TYR A 320 16.63 -9.64 4.94
N VAL A 321 16.22 -9.72 6.22
CA VAL A 321 15.82 -11.01 6.83
C VAL A 321 14.66 -11.61 6.05
N ALA A 322 13.63 -10.85 5.71
CA ALA A 322 12.47 -11.33 4.96
C ALA A 322 12.88 -11.89 3.58
N VAL A 323 13.69 -11.16 2.82
CA VAL A 323 14.18 -11.57 1.50
C VAL A 323 14.98 -12.88 1.59
N THR A 324 15.82 -13.01 2.60
CA THR A 324 16.68 -14.20 2.79
C THR A 324 15.95 -15.40 3.42
N ARG A 325 14.63 -15.34 3.62
CA ARG A 325 13.83 -16.52 4.02
C ARG A 325 13.53 -17.42 2.83
N ALA A 326 13.59 -16.90 1.61
CA ALA A 326 13.31 -17.66 0.40
C ALA A 326 14.48 -18.55 0.00
N ARG A 327 14.18 -19.82 -0.30
CA ARG A 327 15.12 -20.77 -0.90
C ARG A 327 15.14 -20.64 -2.42
N ASN A 328 13.97 -20.72 -3.05
CA ASN A 328 13.84 -20.89 -4.50
C ASN A 328 13.18 -19.69 -5.20
N ARG A 329 12.13 -19.12 -4.62
CA ARG A 329 11.31 -18.06 -5.23
C ARG A 329 10.99 -16.96 -4.25
N LEU A 330 11.14 -15.73 -4.70
CA LEU A 330 10.78 -14.54 -3.94
C LEU A 330 9.90 -13.62 -4.77
N TYR A 331 8.78 -13.23 -4.18
CA TYR A 331 7.82 -12.28 -4.73
C TYR A 331 7.61 -11.12 -3.76
N LEU A 332 7.50 -9.91 -4.30
CA LEU A 332 7.17 -8.71 -3.53
C LEU A 332 5.95 -8.04 -4.16
N PHE A 333 5.08 -7.47 -3.33
CA PHE A 333 4.00 -6.64 -3.83
C PHE A 333 4.45 -5.18 -3.92
N ALA A 334 4.35 -4.59 -5.11
CA ALA A 334 4.49 -3.15 -5.36
C ALA A 334 3.12 -2.56 -5.69
N CYS A 335 2.76 -1.46 -5.05
CA CYS A 335 1.50 -0.76 -5.29
C CYS A 335 1.75 0.63 -5.88
N ARG A 336 1.07 0.96 -6.96
CA ARG A 336 1.25 2.23 -7.69
C ARG A 336 0.97 3.48 -6.86
N ASN A 337 -0.02 3.38 -5.99
CA ASN A 337 -0.47 4.53 -5.19
C ASN A 337 0.31 4.69 -3.86
N ARG A 338 1.20 3.75 -3.54
CA ARG A 338 1.98 3.75 -2.30
C ARG A 338 3.27 2.94 -2.48
N GLU A 339 4.17 3.45 -3.31
CA GLU A 339 5.43 2.76 -3.60
C GLU A 339 6.36 2.75 -2.38
N SER A 340 6.99 1.61 -2.11
CA SER A 340 7.96 1.46 -1.04
C SER A 340 9.36 1.80 -1.54
N ALA A 341 10.07 2.64 -0.80
CA ALA A 341 11.49 2.90 -1.05
C ALA A 341 12.31 1.60 -1.08
N PHE A 342 11.96 0.60 -0.25
CA PHE A 342 12.65 -0.69 -0.22
C PHE A 342 12.35 -1.55 -1.44
N ALA A 343 11.08 -1.56 -1.90
CA ALA A 343 10.71 -2.25 -3.13
C ALA A 343 11.41 -1.62 -4.34
N ASP A 344 11.47 -0.30 -4.40
CA ASP A 344 12.14 0.44 -5.47
C ASP A 344 13.65 0.20 -5.50
N GLU A 345 14.29 0.22 -4.35
CA GLU A 345 15.71 -0.06 -4.27
C GLU A 345 16.02 -1.48 -4.74
N LEU A 346 15.24 -2.47 -4.28
CA LEU A 346 15.44 -3.86 -4.70
C LEU A 346 15.19 -4.02 -6.20
N ARG A 347 14.13 -3.41 -6.74
CA ARG A 347 13.76 -3.46 -8.16
C ARG A 347 14.86 -2.96 -9.08
N ARG A 348 15.59 -1.92 -8.68
CA ARG A 348 16.72 -1.39 -9.46
C ARG A 348 17.87 -2.37 -9.62
N GLU A 349 18.01 -3.30 -8.69
CA GLU A 349 19.03 -4.34 -8.71
C GLU A 349 18.57 -5.62 -9.45
N LEU A 350 17.27 -5.70 -9.81
CA LEU A 350 16.74 -6.84 -10.52
C LEU A 350 16.95 -6.70 -12.03
N PRO A 351 17.20 -7.81 -12.75
CA PRO A 351 17.14 -7.82 -14.21
C PRO A 351 15.75 -7.32 -14.64
N ARG A 352 15.70 -6.51 -15.69
CA ARG A 352 14.42 -6.13 -16.31
C ARG A 352 13.70 -7.39 -16.77
N GLU A 353 12.53 -7.67 -16.21
CA GLU A 353 11.67 -8.73 -16.73
C GLU A 353 11.16 -8.27 -18.09
N TYR A 354 11.69 -8.89 -19.14
CA TYR A 354 11.09 -8.80 -20.48
C TYR A 354 9.87 -9.72 -20.46
N ILE A 355 8.71 -9.15 -20.62
CA ILE A 355 7.53 -9.87 -21.06
C ILE A 355 7.89 -10.35 -22.46
N GLY A 356 7.73 -11.63 -22.75
CA GLY A 356 8.22 -12.24 -23.99
C GLY A 356 7.61 -11.61 -25.25
N PRO A 357 8.20 -11.80 -26.46
CA PRO A 357 7.74 -11.17 -27.70
C PRO A 357 6.32 -11.59 -28.11
N GLU A 358 5.75 -12.63 -27.51
CA GLU A 358 4.38 -13.10 -27.72
C GLU A 358 3.35 -12.35 -26.85
N ASP A 359 3.80 -11.50 -25.94
CA ASP A 359 2.93 -10.74 -25.04
C ASP A 359 2.38 -9.48 -25.72
N VAL A 360 1.07 -9.32 -25.67
CA VAL A 360 0.36 -8.10 -26.14
C VAL A 360 0.95 -6.81 -25.53
N PHE A 361 1.59 -6.91 -24.37
CA PHE A 361 2.18 -5.80 -23.65
C PHE A 361 3.69 -5.65 -23.88
N ALA A 362 4.38 -6.66 -24.38
CA ALA A 362 5.82 -6.60 -24.65
C ALA A 362 6.15 -5.58 -25.75
N SER A 363 5.30 -5.52 -26.78
CA SER A 363 5.44 -4.56 -27.87
C SER A 363 5.29 -3.11 -27.43
N LEU A 364 4.69 -2.87 -26.25
CA LEU A 364 4.44 -1.53 -25.73
C LEU A 364 5.48 -1.10 -24.68
N ASN A 365 6.35 -2.01 -24.27
CA ASN A 365 7.37 -1.76 -23.23
C ASN A 365 6.80 -1.10 -21.94
N THR A 366 5.53 -1.39 -21.62
CA THR A 366 4.77 -0.75 -20.56
C THR A 366 4.13 -1.78 -19.64
N GLU A 367 4.18 -1.50 -18.35
CA GLU A 367 3.50 -2.27 -17.33
C GLU A 367 1.98 -2.31 -17.56
N PRO A 368 1.33 -3.48 -17.59
CA PRO A 368 -0.09 -3.61 -17.88
C PRO A 368 -0.99 -3.18 -16.71
N CYS A 369 -0.50 -3.15 -15.48
CA CYS A 369 -1.29 -2.82 -14.30
C CYS A 369 -1.94 -1.44 -14.39
N GLY A 370 -3.22 -1.35 -14.08
CA GLY A 370 -4.03 -0.14 -14.18
C GLY A 370 -4.59 0.15 -15.56
N LYS A 371 -4.33 -0.72 -16.53
CA LYS A 371 -4.87 -0.56 -17.88
C LYS A 371 -6.23 -1.22 -18.04
N HIS A 372 -7.03 -0.71 -18.98
CA HIS A 372 -8.34 -1.26 -19.31
C HIS A 372 -8.22 -2.47 -20.24
N TYR A 373 -9.06 -3.44 -20.01
CA TYR A 373 -9.17 -4.66 -20.78
C TYR A 373 -10.63 -4.89 -21.16
N ARG A 374 -10.92 -5.38 -22.36
CA ARG A 374 -12.26 -5.70 -22.78
C ARG A 374 -12.37 -7.19 -23.11
N HIS A 375 -13.10 -7.92 -22.27
CA HIS A 375 -13.46 -9.31 -22.50
C HIS A 375 -14.67 -9.38 -23.42
N ALA A 376 -14.70 -10.37 -24.32
CA ALA A 376 -15.80 -10.53 -25.29
C ALA A 376 -17.17 -10.75 -24.62
N GLU A 377 -17.20 -11.53 -23.54
CA GLU A 377 -18.43 -11.89 -22.83
C GLU A 377 -18.66 -11.04 -21.57
N LYS A 378 -17.58 -10.74 -20.80
CA LYS A 378 -17.66 -10.05 -19.50
C LYS A 378 -17.60 -8.52 -19.62
N GLY A 379 -17.36 -7.99 -20.79
CA GLY A 379 -17.29 -6.55 -21.04
C GLY A 379 -15.98 -5.90 -20.58
N GLY A 380 -16.07 -4.66 -20.11
CA GLY A 380 -14.92 -3.86 -19.70
C GLY A 380 -14.40 -4.26 -18.30
N GLY A 381 -13.08 -4.34 -18.18
CA GLY A 381 -12.39 -4.59 -16.91
C GLY A 381 -11.12 -3.74 -16.79
N VAL A 382 -10.52 -3.76 -15.61
CA VAL A 382 -9.24 -3.09 -15.31
C VAL A 382 -8.26 -4.12 -14.79
N ILE A 383 -7.03 -4.09 -15.30
CA ILE A 383 -5.94 -4.93 -14.79
C ILE A 383 -5.51 -4.38 -13.45
N ARG A 384 -5.79 -5.10 -12.37
CA ARG A 384 -5.54 -4.67 -10.99
C ARG A 384 -4.17 -5.08 -10.48
N ALA A 385 -3.69 -6.24 -10.93
CA ALA A 385 -2.36 -6.72 -10.60
C ALA A 385 -1.78 -7.55 -11.74
N CYS A 386 -0.47 -7.61 -11.87
CA CYS A 386 0.19 -8.43 -12.86
C CYS A 386 1.57 -8.90 -12.38
N CYS A 387 1.96 -10.08 -12.83
CA CYS A 387 3.28 -10.63 -12.62
C CYS A 387 3.56 -11.66 -13.72
N ARG A 388 4.62 -11.45 -14.49
CA ARG A 388 5.16 -12.39 -15.49
C ARG A 388 4.08 -13.11 -16.33
N GLY A 389 3.33 -12.32 -17.09
CA GLY A 389 2.34 -12.86 -18.03
C GLY A 389 1.03 -13.31 -17.39
N GLN A 390 0.85 -13.22 -16.09
CA GLN A 390 -0.42 -13.41 -15.40
C GLN A 390 -0.98 -12.07 -14.93
N CYS A 391 -2.23 -11.81 -15.25
CA CYS A 391 -2.94 -10.60 -14.89
C CYS A 391 -4.19 -10.92 -14.07
N MET A 392 -4.44 -10.13 -13.03
CA MET A 392 -5.70 -10.10 -12.31
C MET A 392 -6.56 -8.98 -12.88
N VAL A 393 -7.70 -9.31 -13.44
CA VAL A 393 -8.64 -8.37 -14.06
C VAL A 393 -9.90 -8.28 -13.21
N ALA A 394 -10.27 -7.08 -12.81
CA ALA A 394 -11.55 -6.80 -12.15
C ALA A 394 -12.52 -6.17 -13.16
N TYR A 395 -13.71 -6.75 -13.28
CA TYR A 395 -14.77 -6.29 -14.19
C TYR A 395 -15.74 -5.34 -13.47
N ALA A 396 -16.50 -4.58 -14.25
CA ALA A 396 -17.54 -3.70 -13.72
C ALA A 396 -18.65 -4.44 -12.96
N SER A 397 -18.83 -5.73 -13.23
CA SER A 397 -19.72 -6.63 -12.49
C SER A 397 -19.29 -6.91 -11.04
N GLY A 398 -18.06 -6.54 -10.66
CA GLY A 398 -17.42 -6.93 -9.40
C GLY A 398 -16.68 -8.26 -9.44
N GLU A 399 -16.79 -9.01 -10.54
CA GLU A 399 -16.06 -10.26 -10.73
C GLU A 399 -14.58 -10.00 -10.95
N THR A 400 -13.73 -10.89 -10.43
CA THR A 400 -12.28 -10.86 -10.64
C THR A 400 -11.84 -12.14 -11.32
N GLU A 401 -11.00 -12.04 -12.35
CA GLU A 401 -10.49 -13.19 -13.10
C GLU A 401 -8.97 -13.11 -13.22
N PHE A 402 -8.32 -14.28 -13.17
CA PHE A 402 -6.88 -14.41 -13.39
C PHE A 402 -6.64 -15.00 -14.77
N LEU A 403 -6.00 -14.24 -15.63
CA LEU A 403 -5.76 -14.58 -17.01
C LEU A 403 -4.27 -14.56 -17.32
N THR A 404 -3.81 -15.54 -18.09
CA THR A 404 -2.52 -15.40 -18.77
C THR A 404 -2.67 -14.45 -19.94
N LEU A 405 -1.56 -13.83 -20.36
CA LEU A 405 -1.60 -12.94 -21.53
C LEU A 405 -2.08 -13.66 -22.80
N GLY A 406 -1.72 -14.95 -22.96
CA GLY A 406 -2.27 -15.79 -24.03
C GLY A 406 -3.79 -15.91 -23.95
N GLN A 407 -4.35 -16.22 -22.78
CA GLN A 407 -5.80 -16.30 -22.57
C GLN A 407 -6.50 -14.98 -22.84
N MET A 408 -5.87 -13.84 -22.51
CA MET A 408 -6.42 -12.51 -22.82
C MET A 408 -6.51 -12.28 -24.35
N VAL A 409 -5.58 -12.82 -25.12
CA VAL A 409 -5.58 -12.75 -26.58
C VAL A 409 -6.59 -13.74 -27.18
N ASP A 410 -6.56 -15.01 -26.75
CA ASP A 410 -7.37 -16.11 -27.32
C ASP A 410 -8.88 -15.93 -27.08
N ARG A 411 -9.27 -15.35 -25.97
CA ARG A 411 -10.68 -15.06 -25.67
C ARG A 411 -11.24 -13.85 -26.40
N ARG A 412 -10.64 -13.47 -27.54
CA ARG A 412 -11.03 -12.31 -28.37
C ARG A 412 -11.17 -11.04 -27.54
N ALA A 413 -10.39 -10.93 -26.50
CA ALA A 413 -10.20 -9.69 -25.83
C ALA A 413 -9.73 -8.69 -26.87
N VAL A 414 -10.57 -7.71 -27.12
CA VAL A 414 -10.22 -6.66 -28.08
C VAL A 414 -8.91 -6.04 -27.62
N ALA A 415 -8.00 -5.88 -28.55
CA ALA A 415 -6.74 -5.24 -28.35
C ALA A 415 -6.85 -4.07 -27.37
N TRP A 416 -5.92 -4.03 -26.45
CA TRP A 416 -5.64 -2.91 -25.57
C TRP A 416 -6.01 -1.56 -26.23
N ARG A 417 -7.01 -0.88 -25.70
CA ARG A 417 -7.26 0.53 -25.94
C ARG A 417 -6.82 1.31 -24.74
N ALA A 418 -5.89 2.24 -24.93
CA ALA A 418 -5.74 3.33 -23.99
C ALA A 418 -7.13 3.98 -23.76
N PRO A 419 -7.47 4.41 -22.52
CA PRO A 419 -8.71 5.14 -22.32
C PRO A 419 -8.81 6.25 -23.35
N ASP A 420 -10.02 6.45 -23.90
CA ASP A 420 -10.32 7.52 -24.86
C ASP A 420 -10.09 8.91 -24.23
N ARG A 421 -8.86 9.21 -23.92
CA ARG A 421 -8.38 10.57 -24.05
C ARG A 421 -8.28 10.75 -25.57
N PRO A 422 -8.93 11.76 -26.18
CA PRO A 422 -8.61 12.12 -27.53
C PRO A 422 -7.08 12.23 -27.56
N ALA A 423 -6.45 11.35 -28.30
CA ALA A 423 -5.03 11.47 -28.55
C ALA A 423 -4.86 12.92 -28.97
N PRO A 424 -3.98 13.71 -28.34
CA PRO A 424 -3.56 14.94 -28.96
C PRO A 424 -3.15 14.50 -30.36
N ALA A 425 -3.84 15.07 -31.37
CA ALA A 425 -3.67 14.72 -32.76
C ALA A 425 -2.18 14.48 -32.98
N ALA A 426 -1.82 13.27 -33.41
CA ALA A 426 -0.44 12.97 -33.68
C ALA A 426 -0.02 14.00 -34.71
N LEU A 427 0.70 15.00 -34.26
CA LEU A 427 1.44 15.87 -35.15
C LEU A 427 2.32 14.92 -35.99
N PRO A 428 2.35 15.07 -37.29
CA PRO A 428 3.21 14.25 -38.15
C PRO A 428 4.57 14.19 -37.46
N ARG A 429 5.13 13.00 -37.31
CA ARG A 429 6.52 12.85 -36.94
C ARG A 429 7.32 13.41 -38.12
N GLU A 430 7.44 14.72 -38.15
CA GLU A 430 8.59 15.32 -38.82
C GLU A 430 9.81 14.73 -38.12
N GLN A 431 10.60 14.06 -38.94
CA GLN A 431 11.90 13.53 -38.55
C GLN A 431 12.58 14.57 -37.66
N ALA A 432 12.90 14.20 -36.44
CA ALA A 432 13.64 15.08 -35.53
C ALA A 432 14.94 15.47 -36.23
N ALA A 433 14.94 16.63 -36.80
CA ALA A 433 16.15 17.21 -37.33
C ALA A 433 17.12 17.36 -36.16
N LEU A 434 18.34 16.89 -36.32
CA LEU A 434 19.46 17.19 -35.43
C LEU A 434 19.41 18.66 -35.08
N PRO A 435 19.73 19.04 -33.83
CA PRO A 435 19.71 20.44 -33.41
C PRO A 435 20.58 21.24 -34.38
N PRO A 436 20.06 22.35 -34.92
CA PRO A 436 20.85 23.14 -35.83
C PRO A 436 22.10 23.64 -35.10
N SER A 437 23.24 23.36 -35.66
CA SER A 437 24.51 23.95 -35.22
C SER A 437 24.42 25.47 -35.42
N GLY A 438 24.05 26.19 -34.34
CA GLY A 438 24.01 27.65 -34.41
C GLY A 438 22.94 28.36 -33.56
N VAL A 439 22.61 27.86 -32.37
CA VAL A 439 21.75 28.64 -31.45
C VAL A 439 22.42 29.93 -31.07
N ARG A 440 21.73 31.08 -31.29
CA ARG A 440 22.28 32.43 -31.05
C ARG A 440 21.47 33.17 -30.01
N PRO A 441 22.11 33.98 -29.15
CA PRO A 441 21.40 34.96 -28.32
C PRO A 441 20.53 35.87 -29.18
N GLY A 442 19.28 36.13 -28.71
CA GLY A 442 18.28 36.90 -29.45
C GLY A 442 17.35 36.06 -30.33
N GLN A 443 17.65 34.77 -30.58
CA GLN A 443 16.82 33.89 -31.37
C GLN A 443 15.48 33.63 -30.66
N ARG A 444 14.39 33.55 -31.42
CA ARG A 444 13.08 33.20 -30.90
C ARG A 444 12.99 31.71 -30.59
N ALA A 445 12.31 31.38 -29.49
CA ALA A 445 12.06 30.03 -29.07
C ALA A 445 10.61 29.90 -28.56
N VAL A 446 9.98 28.78 -28.83
CA VAL A 446 8.64 28.50 -28.33
C VAL A 446 8.71 27.24 -27.46
N HIS A 447 8.33 27.40 -26.20
CA HIS A 447 8.25 26.28 -25.25
C HIS A 447 6.78 25.88 -25.04
N ARG A 448 6.50 24.60 -25.12
CA ARG A 448 5.13 24.05 -25.06
C ARG A 448 4.34 24.48 -23.81
N VAL A 449 5.01 24.70 -22.67
CA VAL A 449 4.40 25.08 -21.38
C VAL A 449 4.53 26.56 -21.10
N PHE A 450 5.63 27.21 -21.53
CA PHE A 450 5.95 28.61 -21.18
C PHE A 450 5.62 29.59 -22.32
N GLY A 451 5.25 29.09 -23.49
CA GLY A 451 4.92 29.92 -24.66
C GLY A 451 6.17 30.48 -25.37
N PRO A 452 6.00 31.58 -26.12
CA PRO A 452 7.10 32.21 -26.84
C PRO A 452 8.10 32.90 -25.89
N GLY A 453 9.36 32.77 -26.22
CA GLY A 453 10.47 33.36 -25.47
C GLY A 453 11.65 33.69 -26.39
N THR A 454 12.70 34.30 -25.82
CA THR A 454 13.91 34.70 -26.52
C THR A 454 15.14 34.09 -25.86
N VAL A 455 16.01 33.49 -26.65
CA VAL A 455 17.27 32.90 -26.18
C VAL A 455 18.17 33.98 -25.63
N LEU A 456 18.56 33.87 -24.38
CA LEU A 456 19.51 34.78 -23.75
C LEU A 456 20.96 34.35 -23.94
N SER A 457 21.20 33.07 -23.70
CA SER A 457 22.52 32.48 -23.81
C SER A 457 22.43 30.97 -24.17
N PHE A 458 23.46 30.47 -24.81
CA PHE A 458 23.64 29.06 -25.07
C PHE A 458 25.07 28.64 -24.70
N ARG A 459 25.17 27.65 -23.81
CA ARG A 459 26.42 26.94 -23.50
C ARG A 459 26.10 25.46 -23.51
N ASP A 460 26.52 24.76 -24.56
CA ASP A 460 26.21 23.34 -24.72
C ASP A 460 26.45 22.53 -23.46
N PRO A 461 25.46 21.77 -22.97
CA PRO A 461 24.13 21.47 -23.55
C PRO A 461 22.98 22.42 -23.11
N ILE A 462 23.23 23.52 -22.39
CA ILE A 462 22.22 24.35 -21.72
C ILE A 462 21.90 25.60 -22.54
N VAL A 463 20.60 25.79 -22.83
CA VAL A 463 20.05 27.03 -23.39
C VAL A 463 19.26 27.80 -22.31
N GLU A 464 19.48 29.08 -22.20
CA GLU A 464 18.75 29.97 -21.29
C GLU A 464 17.81 30.87 -22.12
N ILE A 465 16.53 30.87 -21.76
CA ILE A 465 15.47 31.52 -22.51
C ILE A 465 14.65 32.41 -21.58
N ARG A 466 14.41 33.66 -22.02
CA ARG A 466 13.53 34.62 -21.35
C ARG A 466 12.10 34.48 -21.88
N PHE A 467 11.14 34.23 -21.00
CA PHE A 467 9.72 34.22 -21.30
C PHE A 467 9.04 35.45 -20.70
N PRO A 468 8.28 36.26 -21.47
CA PRO A 468 7.69 37.51 -20.98
C PRO A 468 6.87 37.38 -19.71
N ALA A 469 6.13 36.29 -19.56
CA ALA A 469 5.22 36.06 -18.40
C ALA A 469 5.83 35.17 -17.31
N LYS A 470 7.01 34.55 -17.50
CA LYS A 470 7.54 33.48 -16.61
C LYS A 470 9.03 33.65 -16.27
N GLY A 471 9.65 34.72 -16.73
CA GLY A 471 11.08 35.03 -16.47
C GLY A 471 12.04 34.08 -17.18
N ASP A 472 13.28 34.08 -16.72
CA ASP A 472 14.39 33.36 -17.33
C ASP A 472 14.38 31.89 -16.89
N LYS A 473 14.52 30.96 -17.85
CA LYS A 473 14.53 29.51 -17.63
C LYS A 473 15.66 28.84 -18.39
N LYS A 474 16.25 27.80 -17.78
CA LYS A 474 17.34 27.02 -18.36
C LYS A 474 16.84 25.63 -18.76
N PHE A 475 17.22 25.18 -19.95
CA PHE A 475 16.84 23.88 -20.50
C PHE A 475 18.06 23.16 -21.06
N VAL A 476 18.05 21.83 -21.00
CA VAL A 476 18.97 21.01 -21.80
C VAL A 476 18.42 20.97 -23.23
N LEU A 477 19.12 21.60 -24.16
CA LEU A 477 18.62 21.84 -25.52
C LEU A 477 18.22 20.54 -26.23
N SER A 478 19.15 19.58 -26.28
CA SER A 478 18.93 18.29 -26.95
C SER A 478 17.73 17.54 -26.43
N ASP A 479 17.59 17.44 -25.10
CA ASP A 479 16.47 16.74 -24.46
C ASP A 479 15.13 17.46 -24.67
N SER A 480 15.14 18.80 -24.56
CA SER A 480 13.93 19.59 -24.72
C SER A 480 13.41 19.61 -26.17
N VAL A 481 14.30 19.58 -27.14
CA VAL A 481 13.94 19.50 -28.57
C VAL A 481 13.47 18.08 -28.94
N GLN A 482 14.18 17.04 -28.48
CA GLN A 482 13.78 15.64 -28.71
C GLN A 482 12.42 15.31 -28.13
N ARG A 483 12.08 15.88 -26.97
CA ARG A 483 10.76 15.71 -26.33
C ARG A 483 9.67 16.61 -26.93
N GLY A 484 9.98 17.42 -27.91
CA GLY A 484 9.05 18.36 -28.50
C GLY A 484 8.56 19.44 -27.52
N LEU A 485 9.34 19.72 -26.46
CA LEU A 485 9.01 20.73 -25.48
C LEU A 485 9.48 22.11 -25.88
N LEU A 486 10.56 22.19 -26.65
CA LEU A 486 11.17 23.43 -27.12
C LEU A 486 11.39 23.38 -28.63
N ARG A 487 10.98 24.46 -29.32
CA ARG A 487 11.24 24.69 -30.74
C ARG A 487 11.97 26.02 -30.88
N LEU A 488 13.06 26.04 -31.61
CA LEU A 488 13.74 27.25 -32.00
C LEU A 488 13.18 27.73 -33.35
N GLU A 489 12.91 29.02 -33.47
CA GLU A 489 12.49 29.64 -34.72
C GLU A 489 13.73 30.32 -35.36
N GLU A 490 13.81 30.26 -36.71
CA GLU A 490 14.93 30.85 -37.44
C GLU A 490 15.07 32.37 -37.30
#